data_6a2370c2d29deedac3db6b2c6660d506
#
_entry.id   6a2370c2d29deedac3db6b2c6660d506
#
_cell.length_a   1.000
_cell.length_b   1.000
_cell.length_c   1.000
_cell.angle_alpha   90.00
_cell.angle_beta   90.00
_cell.angle_gamma   90.00
#
_symmetry.space_group_name_H-M   'P 1'
#
loop_
_entity.id
_entity.type
_entity.pdbx_description
1 polymer ?
#
loop_
_entity_poly.entity_id
_entity_poly.type
_entity_poly.pdbx_seq_one_letter_code
_entity_poly.pdbx_strand_id
1 'polypeptide(L)' 'MAFLKNMKADIAAKHAARAAGEGRTVLVFLVDVPKAAGEGQPVSGVAEQIEAIEAAGWRLDSLGARDAGSMIALFRRSRP' A
#
# COMPACT_ATOMS: atom_id res chain seq x y z
N MET A 1 -3.74 -20.61 -6.18
CA MET A 1 -2.45 -19.97 -6.47
C MET A 1 -2.34 -18.69 -5.69
N ALA A 2 -1.29 -18.64 -4.92
CA ALA A 2 -1.10 -17.48 -4.04
C ALA A 2 -0.80 -16.19 -4.79
N PHE A 3 -0.20 -16.29 -5.97
CA PHE A 3 0.23 -15.08 -6.65
C PHE A 3 -0.94 -14.20 -7.10
N LEU A 4 -2.09 -14.78 -7.41
CA LEU A 4 -3.25 -13.96 -7.76
C LEU A 4 -3.75 -13.16 -6.57
N LYS A 5 -3.69 -13.78 -5.41
CA LYS A 5 -4.11 -13.13 -4.18
C LYS A 5 -3.21 -11.96 -3.82
N ASN A 6 -1.93 -12.06 -4.18
CA ASN A 6 -0.93 -11.05 -3.82
C ASN A 6 -0.60 -10.10 -4.95
N MET A 7 -1.37 -10.13 -6.04
CA MET A 7 -1.06 -9.32 -7.21
C MET A 7 -1.00 -7.84 -6.89
N LYS A 8 -1.96 -7.35 -6.10
CA LYS A 8 -1.99 -5.94 -5.74
C LYS A 8 -0.81 -5.55 -4.88
N ALA A 9 -0.42 -6.44 -3.97
CA ALA A 9 0.77 -6.19 -3.14
C ALA A 9 2.04 -6.19 -4.00
N ASP A 10 2.12 -7.08 -4.98
CA ASP A 10 3.28 -7.13 -5.88
C ASP A 10 3.39 -5.86 -6.70
N ILE A 11 2.26 -5.36 -7.21
CA ILE A 11 2.25 -4.12 -7.96
C ILE A 11 2.66 -2.95 -7.08
N ALA A 12 2.14 -2.91 -5.86
CA ALA A 12 2.49 -1.87 -4.91
C ALA A 12 3.99 -1.89 -4.59
N ALA A 13 4.54 -3.08 -4.41
CA ALA A 13 5.97 -3.24 -4.13
C ALA A 13 6.82 -2.73 -5.29
N LYS A 14 6.42 -3.01 -6.52
CA LYS A 14 7.14 -2.55 -7.70
C LYS A 14 7.14 -1.03 -7.79
N HIS A 15 5.99 -0.41 -7.57
CA HIS A 15 5.92 1.06 -7.61
C HIS A 15 6.75 1.68 -6.50
N ALA A 16 6.72 1.08 -5.31
CA ALA A 16 7.47 1.57 -4.17
C ALA A 16 8.98 1.46 -4.41
N ALA A 17 9.43 0.34 -4.95
CA ALA A 17 10.83 0.14 -5.26
C ALA A 17 11.30 1.12 -6.32
N ARG A 18 10.48 1.36 -7.33
CA ARG A 18 10.81 2.30 -8.39
C ARG A 18 10.94 3.72 -7.84
N ALA A 19 9.99 4.13 -6.99
CA ALA A 19 10.04 5.46 -6.39
C ALA A 19 11.29 5.62 -5.53
N ALA A 20 11.66 4.58 -4.79
CA ALA A 20 12.88 4.62 -3.99
C ALA A 20 14.12 4.75 -4.87
N GLY A 21 14.14 4.02 -5.98
CA GLY A 21 15.25 4.10 -6.91
C GLY A 21 15.37 5.45 -7.61
N GLU A 22 14.26 6.18 -7.70
CA GLU A 22 14.25 7.53 -8.27
C GLU A 22 14.65 8.60 -7.26
N GLY A 23 14.92 8.21 -6.02
CA GLY A 23 15.33 9.16 -4.99
C GLY A 23 14.20 9.94 -4.37
N ARG A 24 12.98 9.48 -4.51
CA ARG A 24 11.84 10.18 -3.92
C ARG A 24 11.86 10.05 -2.41
N THR A 25 11.36 11.06 -1.73
CA THR A 25 11.26 11.07 -0.27
C THR A 25 9.84 10.84 0.21
N VAL A 26 8.87 10.99 -0.66
CA VAL A 26 7.45 10.81 -0.36
C VAL A 26 6.83 9.96 -1.46
N LEU A 27 5.97 9.05 -1.05
CA LEU A 27 5.19 8.23 -1.98
C LEU A 27 3.73 8.36 -1.60
N VAL A 28 2.90 8.75 -2.56
CA VAL A 28 1.45 8.77 -2.37
C VAL A 28 0.88 7.64 -3.22
N PHE A 29 0.12 6.76 -2.58
CA PHE A 29 -0.36 5.57 -3.24
C PHE A 29 -1.85 5.40 -2.96
N LEU A 30 -2.61 5.04 -4.00
CA LEU A 30 -4.02 4.71 -3.84
C LEU A 30 -4.15 3.24 -3.51
N VAL A 31 -4.58 2.96 -2.28
CA VAL A 31 -4.75 1.58 -1.83
C VAL A 31 -6.15 1.11 -2.18
N ASP A 32 -6.21 -0.01 -2.86
CA ASP A 32 -7.48 -0.60 -3.26
C ASP A 32 -8.15 -1.26 -2.05
N VAL A 33 -9.43 -0.95 -1.84
CA VAL A 33 -10.19 -1.45 -0.71
C VAL A 33 -11.25 -2.42 -1.20
N PRO A 34 -11.19 -3.69 -0.80
CA PRO A 34 -12.23 -4.64 -1.20
C PRO A 34 -13.57 -4.26 -0.60
N LYS A 35 -14.62 -4.49 -1.36
CA LYS A 35 -15.97 -4.13 -0.96
C LYS A 35 -16.54 -5.00 0.15
N ALA A 36 -16.04 -6.19 0.32
CA ALA A 36 -16.69 -7.18 1.14
C ALA A 36 -16.35 -7.14 2.63
N ALA A 37 -15.49 -6.20 3.03
CA ALA A 37 -15.11 -6.14 4.44
C ALA A 37 -16.26 -5.65 5.28
N GLY A 38 -16.64 -6.42 6.30
CA GLY A 38 -17.66 -6.03 7.24
C GLY A 38 -17.05 -5.25 8.39
N GLU A 39 -17.91 -4.53 9.09
CA GLU A 39 -17.49 -3.79 10.26
C GLU A 39 -16.90 -4.75 11.29
N GLY A 40 -15.77 -4.37 11.86
CA GLY A 40 -15.10 -5.20 12.86
C GLY A 40 -14.24 -6.31 12.26
N GLN A 41 -14.18 -6.40 10.93
CA GLN A 41 -13.39 -7.41 10.25
C GLN A 41 -12.12 -6.79 9.66
N PRO A 42 -11.02 -7.54 9.61
CA PRO A 42 -9.83 -7.03 8.93
C PRO A 42 -10.13 -6.82 7.46
N VAL A 43 -9.53 -5.79 6.88
CA VAL A 43 -9.68 -5.53 5.46
C VAL A 43 -8.50 -6.19 4.75
N SER A 44 -8.75 -7.39 4.20
CA SER A 44 -7.68 -8.11 3.53
C SER A 44 -7.30 -7.38 2.23
N GLY A 45 -6.05 -7.47 1.88
CA GLY A 45 -5.52 -6.78 0.72
C GLY A 45 -4.97 -5.40 1.03
N VAL A 46 -5.57 -4.66 1.96
CA VAL A 46 -5.05 -3.34 2.32
C VAL A 46 -3.76 -3.48 3.12
N ALA A 47 -3.77 -4.31 4.14
CA ALA A 47 -2.57 -4.52 4.95
C ALA A 47 -1.43 -5.06 4.09
N GLU A 48 -1.73 -6.00 3.21
CA GLU A 48 -0.70 -6.59 2.35
C GLU A 48 -0.07 -5.55 1.42
N GLN A 49 -0.88 -4.65 0.88
CA GLN A 49 -0.35 -3.57 0.04
C GLN A 49 0.56 -2.65 0.85
N ILE A 50 0.12 -2.27 2.03
CA ILE A 50 0.90 -1.38 2.90
C ILE A 50 2.21 -2.06 3.31
N GLU A 51 2.13 -3.32 3.71
CA GLU A 51 3.32 -4.07 4.14
C GLU A 51 4.32 -4.22 3.00
N ALA A 52 3.82 -4.45 1.78
CA ALA A 52 4.70 -4.58 0.63
C ALA A 52 5.43 -3.27 0.34
N ILE A 53 4.75 -2.15 0.50
CA ILE A 53 5.37 -0.84 0.30
C ILE A 53 6.38 -0.58 1.41
N GLU A 54 6.05 -0.93 2.64
CA GLU A 54 6.98 -0.74 3.75
C GLU A 54 8.23 -1.60 3.60
N ALA A 55 8.06 -2.81 3.08
CA ALA A 55 9.20 -3.70 2.84
C ALA A 55 10.16 -3.12 1.80
N ALA A 56 9.67 -2.23 0.95
CA ALA A 56 10.50 -1.60 -0.09
C ALA A 56 11.20 -0.34 0.42
N GLY A 57 11.15 -0.05 1.71
CA GLY A 57 11.90 1.06 2.30
C GLY A 57 11.07 2.28 2.60
N TRP A 58 9.78 2.10 2.78
CA TRP A 58 8.87 3.21 3.08
C TRP A 58 8.18 2.98 4.40
N ARG A 59 7.71 4.05 5.00
CA ARG A 59 6.94 3.97 6.24
C ARG A 59 5.64 4.74 6.06
N LEU A 60 4.54 4.12 6.43
CA LEU A 60 3.24 4.76 6.35
C LEU A 60 3.18 5.95 7.31
N ASP A 61 2.84 7.10 6.79
CA ASP A 61 2.73 8.32 7.57
C ASP A 61 1.27 8.69 7.83
N SER A 62 0.43 8.60 6.80
CA SER A 62 -0.98 8.87 6.98
C SER A 62 -1.80 8.05 5.99
N LEU A 63 -3.04 7.81 6.37
CA LEU A 63 -3.97 7.02 5.57
C LEU A 63 -5.33 7.68 5.68
N GLY A 64 -5.91 8.03 4.55
CA GLY A 64 -7.20 8.72 4.53
C GLY A 64 -8.17 8.09 3.56
N ALA A 65 -9.44 8.23 3.84
CA ALA A 65 -10.48 7.75 2.96
C ALA A 65 -10.56 8.65 1.73
N ARG A 66 -10.70 8.03 0.57
CA ARG A 66 -10.92 8.76 -0.67
C ARG A 66 -12.34 8.53 -1.18
N ASP A 67 -12.71 7.26 -1.29
CA ASP A 67 -14.07 6.88 -1.67
C ASP A 67 -14.32 5.46 -1.18
N ALA A 68 -15.44 4.86 -1.59
CA ALA A 68 -15.81 3.54 -1.10
C ALA A 68 -14.86 2.43 -1.55
N GLY A 69 -14.10 2.65 -2.60
CA GLY A 69 -13.22 1.63 -3.15
C GLY A 69 -11.73 1.90 -3.02
N SER A 70 -11.35 3.03 -2.42
CA SER A 70 -9.92 3.32 -2.31
C SER A 70 -9.61 4.26 -1.16
N MET A 71 -8.37 4.20 -0.73
CA MET A 71 -7.82 5.08 0.30
C MET A 71 -6.53 5.71 -0.22
N ILE A 72 -6.25 6.91 0.24
CA ILE A 72 -4.98 7.56 -0.07
C ILE A 72 -4.02 7.29 1.05
N ALA A 73 -2.87 6.73 0.72
CA ALA A 73 -1.82 6.46 1.70
C ALA A 73 -0.60 7.31 1.37
N LEU A 74 -0.09 8.00 2.38
CA LEU A 74 1.13 8.79 2.26
C LEU A 74 2.24 8.05 2.99
N PHE A 75 3.32 7.80 2.29
CA PHE A 75 4.49 7.13 2.86
C PHE A 75 5.69 8.06 2.81
N ARG A 76 6.57 7.92 3.78
CA ARG A 76 7.85 8.61 3.78
C ARG A 76 8.96 7.58 3.78
N ARG A 77 10.12 7.98 3.24
CA ARG A 77 11.25 7.07 3.20
C ARG A 77 11.62 6.66 4.61
N SER A 78 11.80 5.35 4.79
CA SER A 78 12.34 4.85 6.04
C SER A 78 13.77 5.31 6.18
N ARG A 79 14.22 5.49 7.40
CA ARG A 79 15.59 5.84 7.66
C ARG A 79 16.49 4.69 7.22
N PRO A 80 17.59 4.99 6.55
CA PRO A 80 18.53 3.94 6.19
C PRO A 80 19.19 3.33 7.40
#